data_b2956c806eeed80e5bdd25e953601a05
#
_entry.id   b2956c806eeed80e5bdd25e953601a05
#
_cell.length_a   1.000
_cell.length_b   1.000
_cell.length_c   1.000
_cell.angle_alpha   90.00
_cell.angle_beta   90.00
_cell.angle_gamma   90.00
#
_symmetry.space_group_name_H-M   'P 1'
#
loop_
_entity.id
_entity.type
_entity.pdbx_description
1 polymer ?
#
loop_
_entity_poly.entity_id
_entity_poly.type
_entity_poly.pdbx_seq_one_letter_code
_entity_poly.pdbx_strand_id
1 'polypeptide(L)'
;MIILTDDCGYGAYFAIEASLRGHGIGTKALKLLREYCGKRQLIIDFEALDENAPNNDQRKRRRNLYLRNGFFPTGYFRYYMDCEFEVFSSWKNYNQEAFMRLIDSTRCEVTDAEFLAPPYRKS
;
A
#
# COMPACT_ATOMS: atom_id res chain seq x y z
N MET A 1 0.87 -4.97 9.70
CA MET A 1 2.22 -5.50 9.44
C MET A 1 3.00 -4.50 8.60
N ILE A 2 4.20 -4.17 9.03
CA ILE A 2 5.07 -3.26 8.32
C ILE A 2 6.36 -3.99 8.02
N ILE A 3 6.81 -3.91 6.77
CA ILE A 3 8.05 -4.53 6.31
C ILE A 3 8.99 -3.40 5.89
N LEU A 4 10.22 -3.46 6.33
CA LEU A 4 11.22 -2.43 6.00
C LEU A 4 12.46 -3.03 5.37
N THR A 5 12.99 -2.33 4.37
CA THR A 5 14.34 -2.51 3.85
C THR A 5 15.09 -1.19 3.98
N ASP A 6 16.32 -1.11 3.47
CA ASP A 6 17.12 0.11 3.60
C ASP A 6 16.47 1.32 2.91
N ASP A 7 15.75 1.11 1.82
CA ASP A 7 15.20 2.18 1.00
C ASP A 7 13.69 2.14 0.81
N CYS A 8 12.99 1.16 1.40
CA CYS A 8 11.57 0.99 1.18
C CYS A 8 10.86 0.46 2.43
N GLY A 9 9.64 0.89 2.63
CA GLY A 9 8.74 0.35 3.65
C GLY A 9 7.44 -0.06 3.00
N TYR A 10 6.77 -1.06 3.55
CA TYR A 10 5.49 -1.53 3.06
C TYR A 10 4.51 -1.68 4.21
N GLY A 11 3.38 -1.00 4.11
CA GLY A 11 2.27 -1.15 5.04
C GLY A 11 1.15 -1.95 4.39
N ALA A 12 0.89 -3.14 4.93
CA ALA A 12 -0.17 -3.97 4.40
C ALA A 12 -1.53 -3.35 4.69
N TYR A 13 -2.43 -3.45 3.71
CA TYR A 13 -3.76 -2.88 3.72
C TYR A 13 -4.50 -3.06 5.05
N PHE A 14 -4.61 -4.28 5.55
CA PHE A 14 -5.42 -4.54 6.72
C PHE A 14 -4.84 -3.96 8.01
N ALA A 15 -3.52 -3.79 8.08
CA ALA A 15 -2.89 -3.15 9.24
C ALA A 15 -3.23 -1.67 9.30
N ILE A 16 -3.21 -1.00 8.14
CA ILE A 16 -3.60 0.40 8.01
C ILE A 16 -5.10 0.54 8.26
N GLU A 17 -5.90 -0.37 7.73
CA GLU A 17 -7.35 -0.39 7.91
C GLU A 17 -7.75 -0.41 9.38
N ALA A 18 -7.08 -1.22 10.21
CA ALA A 18 -7.35 -1.26 11.64
C ALA A 18 -7.10 0.08 12.31
N SER A 19 -6.11 0.84 11.83
CA SER A 19 -5.78 2.17 12.33
C SER A 19 -6.79 3.22 11.90
N LEU A 20 -7.52 2.98 10.82
CA LEU A 20 -8.46 3.97 10.25
C LEU A 20 -9.83 3.94 10.89
N ARG A 21 -10.07 3.03 11.80
CA ARG A 21 -11.39 2.83 12.44
C ARG A 21 -11.64 3.78 13.59
N GLY A 22 -11.17 4.97 13.55
CA GLY A 22 -11.43 5.92 14.61
C GLY A 22 -11.41 7.33 14.07
N HIS A 23 -12.18 8.20 14.68
CA HIS A 23 -12.35 9.59 14.23
C HIS A 23 -11.01 10.34 14.20
N GLY A 24 -10.45 10.52 13.00
CA GLY A 24 -9.19 11.24 12.80
C GLY A 24 -7.93 10.47 13.14
N ILE A 25 -8.04 9.25 13.65
CA ILE A 25 -6.89 8.43 14.02
C ILE A 25 -6.11 8.01 12.76
N GLY A 26 -6.81 7.81 11.63
CA GLY A 26 -6.18 7.41 10.38
C GLY A 26 -5.11 8.36 9.91
N THR A 27 -5.37 9.68 9.94
CA THR A 27 -4.38 10.68 9.55
C THR A 27 -3.16 10.65 10.46
N LYS A 28 -3.38 10.53 11.78
CA LYS A 28 -2.28 10.44 12.75
C LYS A 28 -1.45 9.18 12.54
N ALA A 29 -2.11 8.05 12.30
CA ALA A 29 -1.43 6.78 12.05
C ALA A 29 -0.56 6.84 10.81
N LEU A 30 -1.06 7.46 9.73
CA LEU A 30 -0.29 7.63 8.50
C LEU A 30 0.92 8.53 8.71
N LYS A 31 0.77 9.60 9.47
CA LYS A 31 1.91 10.49 9.80
C LYS A 31 2.98 9.75 10.59
N LEU A 32 2.57 9.00 11.61
CA LEU A 32 3.51 8.21 12.42
C LEU A 32 4.22 7.16 11.58
N LEU A 33 3.49 6.51 10.69
CA LEU A 33 4.08 5.52 9.80
C LEU A 33 5.11 6.15 8.86
N ARG A 34 4.82 7.33 8.31
CA ARG A 34 5.75 8.04 7.45
C ARG A 34 7.00 8.50 8.23
N GLU A 35 6.83 8.96 9.45
CA GLU A 35 7.95 9.34 10.31
C GLU A 35 8.82 8.12 10.63
N TYR A 36 8.20 6.99 10.89
CA TYR A 36 8.90 5.73 11.17
C TYR A 36 9.72 5.29 9.95
N CYS A 37 9.17 5.44 8.75
CA CYS A 37 9.87 5.08 7.53
C CYS A 37 10.98 6.08 7.18
N GLY A 38 10.88 7.31 7.67
CA GLY A 38 11.88 8.34 7.43
C GLY A 38 12.00 8.69 5.96
N LYS A 39 13.22 8.60 5.42
CA LYS A 39 13.48 8.92 4.01
C LYS A 39 13.15 7.79 3.05
N ARG A 40 12.78 6.62 3.58
CA ARG A 40 12.42 5.48 2.73
C ARG A 40 11.13 5.78 1.95
N GLN A 41 11.02 5.17 0.78
CA GLN A 41 9.76 5.13 0.07
C GLN A 41 8.79 4.27 0.87
N LEU A 42 7.67 4.84 1.29
CA LEU A 42 6.61 4.07 1.93
C LEU A 42 5.60 3.64 0.88
N ILE A 43 5.41 2.35 0.74
CA ILE A 43 4.42 1.76 -0.15
C ILE A 43 3.22 1.32 0.69
N ILE A 44 2.05 1.68 0.23
CA ILE A 44 0.80 1.13 0.75
C ILE A 44 0.00 0.57 -0.41
N ASP A 45 -0.76 -0.47 -0.15
CA ASP A 45 -1.71 -0.98 -1.13
C ASP A 45 -3.07 -1.19 -0.45
N PHE A 46 -4.11 -1.02 -1.22
CA PHE A 46 -5.48 -1.13 -0.73
C PHE A 46 -6.39 -1.56 -1.87
N GLU A 47 -7.56 -2.04 -1.53
CA GLU A 47 -8.51 -2.53 -2.54
C GLU A 47 -8.73 -1.49 -3.63
N ALA A 48 -8.51 -1.89 -4.88
CA ALA A 48 -8.71 -1.01 -6.03
C ALA A 48 -10.20 -0.68 -6.21
N LEU A 49 -10.48 0.46 -6.82
CA LEU A 49 -11.85 0.86 -7.13
C LEU A 49 -12.52 -0.19 -8.02
N ASP A 50 -13.75 -0.56 -7.67
CA ASP A 50 -14.52 -1.55 -8.40
C ASP A 50 -16.00 -1.18 -8.29
N GLU A 51 -16.59 -0.73 -9.38
CA GLU A 51 -17.99 -0.30 -9.43
C GLU A 51 -18.96 -1.41 -9.04
N ASN A 52 -18.56 -2.66 -9.20
CA ASN A 52 -19.37 -3.81 -8.86
C ASN A 52 -19.20 -4.26 -7.41
N ALA A 53 -18.27 -3.70 -6.68
CA ALA A 53 -18.03 -4.07 -5.29
C ALA A 53 -19.04 -3.40 -4.37
N PRO A 54 -19.64 -4.16 -3.40
CA PRO A 54 -20.59 -3.57 -2.47
C PRO A 54 -20.01 -2.44 -1.61
N ASN A 55 -18.69 -2.48 -1.37
CA ASN A 55 -18.02 -1.51 -0.53
C ASN A 55 -17.24 -0.45 -1.33
N ASN A 56 -17.63 -0.23 -2.59
CA ASN A 56 -16.85 0.70 -3.44
C ASN A 56 -16.82 2.13 -2.90
N ASP A 57 -17.87 2.58 -2.23
CA ASP A 57 -17.88 3.91 -1.61
C ASP A 57 -16.82 4.01 -0.50
N GLN A 58 -16.63 2.96 0.28
CA GLN A 58 -15.57 2.90 1.28
C GLN A 58 -14.18 2.92 0.62
N ARG A 59 -14.03 2.21 -0.51
CA ARG A 59 -12.77 2.20 -1.27
C ARG A 59 -12.43 3.60 -1.78
N LYS A 60 -13.41 4.34 -2.26
CA LYS A 60 -13.22 5.73 -2.71
C LYS A 60 -12.78 6.63 -1.56
N ARG A 61 -13.43 6.53 -0.41
CA ARG A 61 -13.08 7.34 0.77
C ARG A 61 -11.67 7.04 1.24
N ARG A 62 -11.29 5.77 1.26
CA ARG A 62 -9.95 5.32 1.64
C ARG A 62 -8.90 5.88 0.68
N ARG A 63 -9.15 5.76 -0.61
CA ARG A 63 -8.25 6.28 -1.63
C ARG A 63 -8.05 7.80 -1.46
N ASN A 64 -9.12 8.53 -1.23
CA ASN A 64 -9.06 9.99 -1.02
C ASN A 64 -8.29 10.34 0.25
N LEU A 65 -8.41 9.54 1.30
CA LEU A 65 -7.65 9.74 2.54
C LEU A 65 -6.14 9.67 2.25
N TYR A 66 -5.70 8.68 1.50
CA TYR A 66 -4.28 8.55 1.17
C TYR A 66 -3.80 9.69 0.28
N LEU A 67 -4.60 10.10 -0.69
CA LEU A 67 -4.26 11.27 -1.53
C LEU A 67 -4.08 12.53 -0.69
N ARG A 68 -4.97 12.77 0.26
CA ARG A 68 -4.89 13.94 1.14
C ARG A 68 -3.69 13.90 2.07
N ASN A 69 -3.15 12.73 2.33
CA ASN A 69 -2.04 12.55 3.26
C ASN A 69 -0.68 12.43 2.56
N GLY A 70 -0.60 12.87 1.31
CA GLY A 70 0.67 12.99 0.61
C GLY A 70 1.16 11.72 -0.06
N PHE A 71 0.28 10.77 -0.32
CA PHE A 71 0.61 9.59 -1.12
C PHE A 71 0.22 9.82 -2.58
N PHE A 72 0.92 9.16 -3.47
CA PHE A 72 0.76 9.33 -4.92
C PHE A 72 0.38 8.00 -5.56
N PRO A 73 -0.59 7.99 -6.49
CA PRO A 73 -0.88 6.78 -7.26
C PRO A 73 0.32 6.45 -8.16
N THR A 74 0.68 5.18 -8.20
CA THR A 74 1.82 4.72 -9.00
C THR A 74 1.43 4.26 -10.39
N GLY A 75 0.17 3.95 -10.61
CA GLY A 75 -0.29 3.30 -11.82
C GLY A 75 -0.05 1.79 -11.82
N TYR A 76 0.48 1.26 -10.72
CA TYR A 76 0.73 -0.17 -10.55
C TYR A 76 -0.31 -0.79 -9.63
N PHE A 77 -0.58 -2.08 -9.83
CA PHE A 77 -1.57 -2.85 -9.12
C PHE A 77 -0.98 -4.19 -8.72
N ARG A 78 -1.59 -4.82 -7.73
CA ARG A 78 -1.23 -6.16 -7.29
C ARG A 78 -2.51 -6.98 -7.14
N TYR A 79 -2.40 -8.27 -7.37
CA TYR A 79 -3.53 -9.19 -7.17
C TYR A 79 -3.11 -10.24 -6.15
N TYR A 80 -3.78 -10.28 -5.01
CA TYR A 80 -3.61 -11.32 -4.01
C TYR A 80 -4.82 -11.33 -3.09
N MET A 81 -5.03 -12.40 -2.37
CA MET A 81 -6.20 -12.59 -1.51
C MET A 81 -7.52 -12.41 -2.29
N ASP A 82 -7.54 -12.91 -3.53
CA ASP A 82 -8.69 -12.86 -4.43
C ASP A 82 -9.19 -11.43 -4.71
N CYS A 83 -8.32 -10.45 -4.62
CA CYS A 83 -8.68 -9.05 -4.81
C CYS A 83 -7.56 -8.29 -5.49
N GLU A 84 -7.92 -7.32 -6.32
CA GLU A 84 -6.97 -6.40 -6.89
C GLU A 84 -6.73 -5.23 -5.95
N PHE A 85 -5.47 -4.90 -5.74
CA PHE A 85 -5.04 -3.79 -4.90
C PHE A 85 -4.34 -2.73 -5.73
N GLU A 86 -4.60 -1.48 -5.41
CA GLU A 86 -3.89 -0.36 -6.02
C GLU A 86 -2.69 0.01 -5.15
N VAL A 87 -1.55 0.29 -5.79
CA VAL A 87 -0.29 0.61 -5.12
C VAL A 87 -0.10 2.12 -5.09
N PHE A 88 0.10 2.67 -3.90
CA PHE A 88 0.44 4.08 -3.69
C PHE A 88 1.83 4.19 -3.07
N SER A 89 2.50 5.30 -3.35
CA SER A 89 3.84 5.58 -2.82
C SER A 89 3.86 6.94 -2.13
N SER A 90 4.67 7.06 -1.08
CA SER A 90 4.95 8.35 -0.46
C SER A 90 5.88 9.22 -1.31
N TRP A 91 6.53 8.64 -2.31
CA TRP A 91 7.36 9.38 -3.27
C TRP A 91 6.54 9.65 -4.53
N LYS A 92 6.66 10.89 -5.03
CA LYS A 92 6.03 11.26 -6.29
C LYS A 92 6.54 10.39 -7.44
N ASN A 93 7.84 10.11 -7.46
CA ASN A 93 8.47 9.25 -8.44
C ASN A 93 8.64 7.86 -7.84
N TYR A 94 7.67 7.00 -8.13
CA TYR A 94 7.64 5.64 -7.63
C TYR A 94 8.85 4.84 -8.11
N ASN A 95 9.51 4.15 -7.18
CA ASN A 95 10.62 3.27 -7.47
C ASN A 95 10.17 1.81 -7.34
N GLN A 96 9.87 1.19 -8.48
CA GLN A 96 9.39 -0.20 -8.55
C GLN A 96 10.46 -1.19 -8.07
N GLU A 97 11.72 -0.94 -8.42
CA GLU A 97 12.81 -1.85 -8.06
C GLU A 97 12.99 -1.96 -6.55
N ALA A 98 12.88 -0.84 -5.84
CA ALA A 98 12.98 -0.82 -4.39
C ALA A 98 11.86 -1.64 -3.76
N PHE A 99 10.64 -1.53 -4.27
CA PHE A 99 9.51 -2.30 -3.78
C PHE A 99 9.68 -3.79 -4.09
N MET A 100 10.16 -4.13 -5.29
CA MET A 100 10.42 -5.52 -5.64
C MET A 100 11.48 -6.15 -4.75
N ARG A 101 12.54 -5.41 -4.40
CA ARG A 101 13.54 -5.91 -3.45
C ARG A 101 12.93 -6.18 -2.08
N LEU A 102 12.01 -5.32 -1.65
CA LEU A 102 11.30 -5.54 -0.39
C LEU A 102 10.45 -6.81 -0.45
N ILE A 103 9.69 -7.00 -1.51
CA ILE A 103 8.88 -8.21 -1.70
C ILE A 103 9.79 -9.44 -1.67
N ASP A 104 10.91 -9.39 -2.39
CA ASP A 104 11.86 -10.50 -2.44
C ASP A 104 12.46 -10.83 -1.07
N SER A 105 12.63 -9.83 -0.22
CA SER A 105 13.14 -10.04 1.14
C SER A 105 12.22 -10.91 2.00
N THR A 106 10.96 -11.04 1.61
CA THR A 106 9.98 -11.85 2.36
C THR A 106 9.93 -13.31 1.92
N ARG A 107 10.70 -13.71 0.90
CA ARG A 107 10.62 -15.06 0.32
C ARG A 107 10.92 -16.19 1.31
N CYS A 108 11.68 -15.92 2.35
CA CYS A 108 11.97 -16.92 3.37
C CYS A 108 10.76 -17.20 4.27
N GLU A 109 9.85 -16.27 4.38
CA GLU A 109 8.71 -16.34 5.30
C GLU A 109 7.37 -16.47 4.57
N VAL A 110 7.29 -15.97 3.33
CA VAL A 110 6.08 -15.95 2.51
C VAL A 110 6.27 -16.85 1.31
N THR A 111 5.35 -17.80 1.13
CA THR A 111 5.38 -18.74 0.02
C THR A 111 4.24 -18.49 -0.99
N ASP A 112 3.34 -17.55 -0.72
CA ASP A 112 2.24 -17.23 -1.61
C ASP A 112 2.76 -16.57 -2.88
N ALA A 113 2.61 -17.28 -4.01
CA ALA A 113 3.09 -16.79 -5.29
C ALA A 113 2.43 -15.48 -5.72
N GLU A 114 1.16 -15.27 -5.38
CA GLU A 114 0.47 -14.02 -5.72
C GLU A 114 1.05 -12.84 -4.96
N PHE A 115 1.36 -13.02 -3.68
CA PHE A 115 1.98 -11.97 -2.88
C PHE A 115 3.39 -11.64 -3.40
N LEU A 116 4.14 -12.65 -3.82
CA LEU A 116 5.52 -12.49 -4.30
C LEU A 116 5.60 -11.98 -5.74
N ALA A 117 4.50 -11.97 -6.46
CA ALA A 117 4.47 -11.51 -7.84
C ALA A 117 4.73 -10.01 -7.92
N PRO A 118 5.46 -9.53 -8.95
CA PRO A 118 5.71 -8.10 -9.09
C PRO A 118 4.41 -7.34 -9.37
N PRO A 119 4.31 -6.08 -8.90
CA PRO A 119 3.21 -5.21 -9.30
C PRO A 119 3.17 -5.03 -10.81
N TYR A 120 1.97 -4.85 -11.36
CA TYR A 120 1.76 -4.71 -12.80
C TYR A 120 1.06 -3.39 -13.11
N ARG A 121 1.26 -2.91 -14.34
CA ARG A 121 0.56 -1.74 -14.86
C ARG A 121 -0.71 -2.15 -15.56
N LYS A 122 -1.77 -1.39 -15.31
CA LYS A 122 -2.98 -1.48 -16.13
C LYS A 122 -2.84 -0.60 -17.34
N SER A 123 -3.14 -1.18 -18.48
CA SER A 123 -3.19 -0.41 -19.72
C SER A 123 -4.52 0.33 -19.84
#